data_68b07fef43f75bff025d55c01192a7c6
#
_entry.id   68b07fef43f75bff025d55c01192a7c6
#
_cell.length_a   1.000
_cell.length_b   1.000
_cell.length_c   1.000
_cell.angle_alpha   90.00
_cell.angle_beta   90.00
_cell.angle_gamma   90.00
#
_symmetry.space_group_name_H-M   'P 1'
#
loop_
_entity.id
_entity.type
_entity.pdbx_description
1 polymer ?
#
loop_
_entity_poly.entity_id
_entity_poly.type
_entity_poly.pdbx_seq_one_letter_code
_entity_poly.pdbx_strand_id
1 'polypeptide(L)'
;PPELRDYVYITDKAYNKAEIVEMETDIANTLQYCFTVPTVHAFLCRFLKAAHADRTMVQLACYLAERSLQEYSMCKFLPSVVAATSVLIARKTLRRHPWSPTLVKYTKYDEPDLKACVEEMKKILSNSNSQQQAVQRKYSSQKFGAVASLTMDF
;
A
#
# COMPACT_ATOMS: atom_id res chain seq x y z
N PRO A 1 -21.62 -0.01 -9.78
CA PRO A 1 -21.52 0.21 -8.35
C PRO A 1 -22.71 -0.45 -7.63
N PRO A 2 -22.56 -0.91 -6.37
CA PRO A 2 -23.64 -1.47 -5.59
C PRO A 2 -24.77 -0.45 -5.41
N GLU A 3 -26.01 -0.94 -5.39
CA GLU A 3 -27.17 -0.11 -5.11
C GLU A 3 -27.42 -0.01 -3.59
N LEU A 4 -28.18 1.00 -3.18
CA LEU A 4 -28.51 1.22 -1.76
C LEU A 4 -29.17 -0.01 -1.09
N ARG A 5 -29.94 -0.78 -1.86
CA ARG A 5 -30.54 -2.04 -1.40
C ARG A 5 -29.49 -3.11 -1.05
N ASP A 6 -28.33 -3.11 -1.75
CA ASP A 6 -27.27 -4.07 -1.51
C ASP A 6 -26.57 -3.78 -0.17
N TYR A 7 -26.41 -2.51 0.17
CA TYR A 7 -25.89 -2.11 1.49
C TYR A 7 -26.83 -2.52 2.62
N VAL A 8 -28.15 -2.32 2.46
CA VAL A 8 -29.15 -2.80 3.44
C VAL A 8 -29.06 -4.33 3.60
N TYR A 9 -28.88 -5.07 2.51
CA TYR A 9 -28.74 -6.52 2.55
C TYR A 9 -27.47 -6.96 3.28
N ILE A 10 -26.32 -6.31 2.99
CA ILE A 10 -25.03 -6.64 3.61
C ILE A 10 -25.05 -6.42 5.14
N THR A 11 -25.80 -5.43 5.62
CA THR A 11 -25.99 -5.21 7.06
C THR A 11 -26.98 -6.20 7.72
N ASP A 12 -27.44 -7.21 7.00
CA ASP A 12 -28.50 -8.11 7.44
C ASP A 12 -29.76 -7.37 7.91
N LYS A 13 -30.10 -6.28 7.21
CA LYS A 13 -31.20 -5.37 7.50
C LYS A 13 -31.11 -4.68 8.87
N ALA A 14 -29.93 -4.59 9.47
CA ALA A 14 -29.70 -3.86 10.70
C ALA A 14 -29.99 -2.36 10.55
N TYR A 15 -29.83 -1.84 9.33
CA TYR A 15 -30.13 -0.45 8.96
C TYR A 15 -31.04 -0.38 7.75
N ASN A 16 -31.94 0.60 7.73
CA ASN A 16 -32.78 0.89 6.59
C ASN A 16 -32.11 1.89 5.62
N LYS A 17 -32.74 2.11 4.45
CA LYS A 17 -32.18 3.00 3.42
C LYS A 17 -31.97 4.44 3.89
N ALA A 18 -32.90 4.96 4.69
CA ALA A 18 -32.82 6.35 5.17
C ALA A 18 -31.64 6.54 6.13
N GLU A 19 -31.45 5.60 7.05
CA GLU A 19 -30.33 5.63 8.01
C GLU A 19 -28.97 5.54 7.30
N ILE A 20 -28.86 4.76 6.23
CA ILE A 20 -27.60 4.68 5.45
C ILE A 20 -27.30 6.01 4.74
N VAL A 21 -28.31 6.66 4.15
CA VAL A 21 -28.14 7.95 3.48
C VAL A 21 -27.83 9.06 4.48
N GLU A 22 -28.47 9.05 5.64
CA GLU A 22 -28.20 9.98 6.73
C GLU A 22 -26.73 9.84 7.21
N MET A 23 -26.30 8.62 7.46
CA MET A 23 -24.90 8.36 7.87
C MET A 23 -23.89 8.75 6.78
N GLU A 24 -24.18 8.52 5.50
CA GLU A 24 -23.33 9.00 4.39
C GLU A 24 -23.17 10.54 4.44
N THR A 25 -24.29 11.23 4.67
CA THR A 25 -24.31 12.69 4.79
C THR A 25 -23.50 13.16 6.00
N ASP A 26 -23.65 12.52 7.15
CA ASP A 26 -22.94 12.84 8.39
C ASP A 26 -21.43 12.62 8.24
N ILE A 27 -21.02 11.51 7.61
CA ILE A 27 -19.61 11.25 7.31
C ILE A 27 -19.05 12.33 6.37
N ALA A 28 -19.78 12.69 5.32
CA ALA A 28 -19.34 13.69 4.37
C ALA A 28 -19.16 15.06 5.02
N ASN A 29 -20.12 15.47 5.85
CA ASN A 29 -20.09 16.72 6.61
C ASN A 29 -18.94 16.73 7.64
N THR A 30 -18.75 15.64 8.39
CA THR A 30 -17.68 15.51 9.39
C THR A 30 -16.30 15.62 8.74
N LEU A 31 -16.14 15.01 7.55
CA LEU A 31 -14.90 15.10 6.77
C LEU A 31 -14.81 16.40 5.94
N GLN A 32 -15.78 17.31 6.06
CA GLN A 32 -15.83 18.56 5.28
C GLN A 32 -15.64 18.30 3.76
N TYR A 33 -16.18 17.20 3.27
CA TYR A 33 -16.01 16.72 1.88
C TYR A 33 -14.54 16.56 1.42
N CYS A 34 -13.58 16.45 2.36
CA CYS A 34 -12.17 16.24 2.08
C CYS A 34 -11.87 14.76 1.79
N PHE A 35 -12.30 14.25 0.63
CA PHE A 35 -12.12 12.85 0.24
C PHE A 35 -10.85 12.60 -0.57
N THR A 36 -10.24 13.65 -1.12
CA THR A 36 -9.03 13.52 -1.94
C THR A 36 -7.80 13.73 -1.09
N VAL A 37 -7.09 12.63 -0.83
CA VAL A 37 -5.82 12.64 -0.09
C VAL A 37 -4.72 11.96 -0.90
N PRO A 38 -3.45 12.38 -0.78
CA PRO A 38 -2.35 11.70 -1.44
C PRO A 38 -2.13 10.31 -0.81
N THR A 39 -2.41 9.26 -1.58
CA THR A 39 -2.28 7.88 -1.15
C THR A 39 -0.88 7.32 -1.41
N VAL A 40 -0.52 6.22 -0.73
CA VAL A 40 0.71 5.45 -1.02
C VAL A 40 0.82 5.12 -2.51
N HIS A 41 -0.28 4.70 -3.15
CA HIS A 41 -0.29 4.31 -4.55
C HIS A 41 0.05 5.48 -5.49
N ALA A 42 -0.44 6.67 -5.22
CA ALA A 42 -0.14 7.86 -6.03
C ALA A 42 1.37 8.19 -6.03
N PHE A 43 1.99 8.15 -4.85
CA PHE A 43 3.45 8.31 -4.72
C PHE A 43 4.21 7.16 -5.36
N LEU A 44 3.74 5.91 -5.15
CA LEU A 44 4.36 4.71 -5.69
C LEU A 44 4.47 4.76 -7.21
N CYS A 45 3.39 5.10 -7.91
CA CYS A 45 3.39 5.25 -9.36
C CYS A 45 4.44 6.26 -9.85
N ARG A 46 4.56 7.40 -9.16
CA ARG A 46 5.55 8.42 -9.49
C ARG A 46 6.98 7.93 -9.26
N PHE A 47 7.23 7.26 -8.14
CA PHE A 47 8.58 6.79 -7.76
C PHE A 47 9.03 5.61 -8.62
N LEU A 48 8.14 4.69 -8.97
CA LEU A 48 8.42 3.60 -9.91
C LEU A 48 8.79 4.12 -11.31
N LYS A 49 8.11 5.17 -11.77
CA LYS A 49 8.48 5.83 -13.03
C LYS A 49 9.87 6.46 -12.95
N ALA A 50 10.19 7.14 -11.85
CA ALA A 50 11.53 7.70 -11.61
C ALA A 50 12.62 6.63 -11.48
N ALA A 51 12.25 5.43 -10.99
CA ALA A 51 13.13 4.28 -10.85
C ALA A 51 13.34 3.52 -12.17
N HIS A 52 12.65 3.87 -13.25
CA HIS A 52 12.58 3.10 -14.51
C HIS A 52 12.23 1.62 -14.24
N ALA A 53 11.21 1.39 -13.40
CA ALA A 53 10.84 0.07 -12.93
C ALA A 53 10.31 -0.82 -14.06
N ASP A 54 10.82 -2.05 -14.16
CA ASP A 54 10.23 -3.10 -14.98
C ASP A 54 8.99 -3.71 -14.31
N ARG A 55 8.29 -4.58 -15.02
CA ARG A 55 7.05 -5.21 -14.55
C ARG A 55 7.23 -5.93 -13.21
N THR A 56 8.33 -6.66 -13.02
CA THR A 56 8.60 -7.41 -11.79
C THR A 56 8.78 -6.47 -10.60
N MET A 57 9.55 -5.40 -10.78
CA MET A 57 9.76 -4.39 -9.75
C MET A 57 8.46 -3.66 -9.39
N VAL A 58 7.62 -3.34 -10.38
CA VAL A 58 6.29 -2.75 -10.15
C VAL A 58 5.44 -3.68 -9.28
N GLN A 59 5.35 -4.97 -9.63
CA GLN A 59 4.54 -5.92 -8.86
C GLN A 59 5.08 -6.11 -7.44
N LEU A 60 6.39 -6.20 -7.26
CA LEU A 60 7.00 -6.34 -5.95
C LEU A 60 6.75 -5.11 -5.06
N ALA A 61 6.94 -3.91 -5.59
CA ALA A 61 6.69 -2.68 -4.85
C ALA A 61 5.20 -2.50 -4.52
N CYS A 62 4.30 -2.87 -5.43
CA CYS A 62 2.86 -2.91 -5.14
C CYS A 62 2.51 -3.93 -4.06
N TYR A 63 3.12 -5.12 -4.08
CA TYR A 63 2.95 -6.11 -3.01
C TYR A 63 3.33 -5.54 -1.65
N LEU A 64 4.49 -4.91 -1.53
CA LEU A 64 4.96 -4.30 -0.28
C LEU A 64 4.03 -3.18 0.20
N ALA A 65 3.59 -2.33 -0.71
CA ALA A 65 2.65 -1.25 -0.41
C ALA A 65 1.27 -1.79 0.04
N GLU A 66 0.74 -2.84 -0.60
CA GLU A 66 -0.52 -3.45 -0.17
C GLU A 66 -0.38 -4.19 1.17
N ARG A 67 0.77 -4.82 1.44
CA ARG A 67 1.04 -5.43 2.76
C ARG A 67 1.04 -4.38 3.87
N SER A 68 1.58 -3.19 3.62
CA SER A 68 1.59 -2.11 4.61
C SER A 68 0.18 -1.63 5.01
N LEU A 69 -0.80 -1.73 4.12
CA LEU A 69 -2.19 -1.33 4.40
C LEU A 69 -2.90 -2.27 5.40
N GLN A 70 -2.37 -3.46 5.62
CA GLN A 70 -2.95 -4.43 6.55
C GLN A 70 -2.49 -4.23 8.00
N GLU A 71 -1.53 -3.32 8.23
CA GLU A 71 -0.89 -3.14 9.53
C GLU A 71 -1.08 -1.71 10.05
N TYR A 72 -1.75 -1.59 11.18
CA TYR A 72 -2.02 -0.29 11.81
C TYR A 72 -0.74 0.47 12.19
N SER A 73 0.33 -0.25 12.54
CA SER A 73 1.63 0.34 12.87
C SER A 73 2.23 1.17 11.73
N MET A 74 1.80 0.93 10.48
CA MET A 74 2.24 1.70 9.32
C MET A 74 1.59 3.07 9.20
N CYS A 75 0.47 3.33 9.90
CA CYS A 75 -0.21 4.62 9.88
C CYS A 75 0.63 5.78 10.44
N LYS A 76 1.69 5.48 11.20
CA LYS A 76 2.63 6.50 11.71
C LYS A 76 3.55 7.08 10.63
N PHE A 77 3.66 6.44 9.47
CA PHE A 77 4.51 6.90 8.37
C PHE A 77 3.69 7.67 7.33
N LEU A 78 4.30 8.70 6.75
CA LEU A 78 3.71 9.39 5.61
C LEU A 78 3.53 8.44 4.42
N PRO A 79 2.45 8.56 3.63
CA PRO A 79 2.24 7.75 2.45
C PRO A 79 3.41 7.77 1.45
N SER A 80 4.09 8.91 1.32
CA SER A 80 5.29 9.04 0.50
C SER A 80 6.49 8.25 1.03
N VAL A 81 6.66 8.17 2.36
CA VAL A 81 7.71 7.35 3.00
C VAL A 81 7.45 5.86 2.75
N VAL A 82 6.21 5.40 2.93
CA VAL A 82 5.84 4.01 2.65
C VAL A 82 6.08 3.65 1.19
N ALA A 83 5.70 4.52 0.26
CA ALA A 83 5.93 4.31 -1.17
C ALA A 83 7.43 4.26 -1.51
N ALA A 84 8.24 5.19 -0.98
CA ALA A 84 9.68 5.22 -1.19
C ALA A 84 10.35 3.96 -0.62
N THR A 85 9.97 3.54 0.59
CA THR A 85 10.44 2.31 1.24
C THR A 85 10.10 1.07 0.41
N SER A 86 8.88 0.98 -0.14
CA SER A 86 8.48 -0.13 -1.01
C SER A 86 9.35 -0.21 -2.27
N VAL A 87 9.68 0.92 -2.87
CA VAL A 87 10.60 0.99 -4.02
C VAL A 87 12.03 0.61 -3.62
N LEU A 88 12.52 1.07 -2.48
CA LEU A 88 13.86 0.74 -1.97
C LEU A 88 14.03 -0.76 -1.75
N ILE A 89 13.12 -1.40 -1.01
CA ILE A 89 13.15 -2.84 -0.73
C ILE A 89 13.04 -3.63 -2.04
N ALA A 90 12.15 -3.23 -2.96
CA ALA A 90 12.02 -3.90 -4.25
C ALA A 90 13.32 -3.83 -5.08
N ARG A 91 14.02 -2.70 -5.06
CA ARG A 91 15.33 -2.54 -5.73
C ARG A 91 16.40 -3.45 -5.13
N LYS A 92 16.52 -3.48 -3.80
CA LYS A 92 17.47 -4.35 -3.08
C LYS A 92 17.18 -5.82 -3.39
N THR A 93 15.96 -6.26 -3.21
CA THR A 93 15.52 -7.64 -3.47
C THR A 93 15.82 -8.10 -4.91
N LEU A 94 15.63 -7.22 -5.89
CA LEU A 94 15.92 -7.52 -7.30
C LEU A 94 17.37 -7.23 -7.70
N ARG A 95 18.25 -6.95 -6.74
CA ARG A 95 19.66 -6.63 -6.95
C ARG A 95 19.87 -5.53 -8.00
N ARG A 96 19.01 -4.53 -7.99
CA ARG A 96 19.14 -3.34 -8.84
C ARG A 96 20.10 -2.36 -8.21
N HIS A 97 20.55 -1.39 -9.03
CA HIS A 97 21.43 -0.32 -8.58
C HIS A 97 20.92 0.35 -7.29
N PRO A 98 21.79 0.78 -6.36
CA PRO A 98 21.39 1.42 -5.11
C PRO A 98 20.52 2.67 -5.34
N TRP A 99 20.09 3.28 -4.24
CA TRP A 99 19.24 4.47 -4.24
C TRP A 99 19.89 5.60 -5.03
N SER A 100 19.33 5.92 -6.20
CA SER A 100 19.97 6.82 -7.15
C SER A 100 19.71 8.29 -6.83
N PRO A 101 20.58 9.22 -7.28
CA PRO A 101 20.33 10.67 -7.16
C PRO A 101 18.97 11.09 -7.76
N THR A 102 18.52 10.41 -8.82
CA THR A 102 17.21 10.63 -9.40
C THR A 102 16.10 10.30 -8.40
N LEU A 103 16.20 9.16 -7.69
CA LEU A 103 15.24 8.80 -6.67
C LEU A 103 15.25 9.80 -5.51
N VAL A 104 16.42 10.19 -4.99
CA VAL A 104 16.52 11.25 -3.98
C VAL A 104 15.82 12.53 -4.45
N LYS A 105 16.06 12.95 -5.70
CA LYS A 105 15.42 14.15 -6.26
C LYS A 105 13.88 14.06 -6.31
N TYR A 106 13.34 12.89 -6.69
CA TYR A 106 11.89 12.70 -6.85
C TYR A 106 11.17 12.38 -5.56
N THR A 107 11.79 11.64 -4.64
CA THR A 107 11.21 11.24 -3.36
C THR A 107 11.42 12.28 -2.27
N LYS A 108 12.53 13.02 -2.34
CA LYS A 108 13.05 13.93 -1.30
C LYS A 108 13.53 13.19 -0.04
N TYR A 109 13.82 11.90 -0.17
CA TYR A 109 14.36 11.06 0.91
C TYR A 109 15.70 10.47 0.52
N ASP A 110 16.61 10.45 1.47
CA ASP A 110 17.81 9.64 1.43
C ASP A 110 17.55 8.27 2.07
N GLU A 111 18.41 7.29 1.82
CA GLU A 111 18.23 5.93 2.33
C GLU A 111 18.12 5.87 3.88
N PRO A 112 18.90 6.66 4.66
CA PRO A 112 18.75 6.72 6.11
C PRO A 112 17.37 7.17 6.58
N ASP A 113 16.69 8.07 5.86
CA ASP A 113 15.35 8.57 6.21
C ASP A 113 14.30 7.47 6.17
N LEU A 114 14.53 6.44 5.34
CA LEU A 114 13.62 5.32 5.15
C LEU A 114 13.83 4.17 6.13
N LYS A 115 14.95 4.17 6.88
CA LYS A 115 15.37 3.06 7.74
C LYS A 115 14.31 2.62 8.73
N ALA A 116 13.66 3.56 9.41
CA ALA A 116 12.61 3.24 10.39
C ALA A 116 11.41 2.52 9.74
N CYS A 117 11.03 2.94 8.53
CA CYS A 117 9.94 2.31 7.78
C CYS A 117 10.35 0.94 7.22
N VAL A 118 11.62 0.78 6.79
CA VAL A 118 12.18 -0.52 6.36
C VAL A 118 12.12 -1.53 7.50
N GLU A 119 12.55 -1.17 8.71
CA GLU A 119 12.50 -2.06 9.87
C GLU A 119 11.07 -2.47 10.25
N GLU A 120 10.11 -1.55 10.15
CA GLU A 120 8.71 -1.90 10.38
C GLU A 120 8.16 -2.83 9.30
N MET A 121 8.46 -2.57 8.02
CA MET A 121 8.08 -3.43 6.91
C MET A 121 8.66 -4.83 7.04
N LYS A 122 9.92 -4.94 7.50
CA LYS A 122 10.58 -6.21 7.77
C LYS A 122 9.83 -7.03 8.82
N LYS A 123 9.38 -6.42 9.92
CA LYS A 123 8.56 -7.08 10.94
C LYS A 123 7.26 -7.62 10.36
N ILE A 124 6.57 -6.83 9.54
CA ILE A 124 5.31 -7.20 8.88
C ILE A 124 5.48 -8.43 7.98
N LEU A 125 6.55 -8.45 7.20
CA LEU A 125 6.82 -9.55 6.27
C LEU A 125 7.30 -10.82 6.96
N SER A 126 7.96 -10.69 8.12
CA SER A 126 8.38 -11.81 8.95
C SER A 126 7.22 -12.43 9.75
N ASN A 127 6.17 -11.65 9.99
CA ASN A 127 5.02 -12.06 10.78
C ASN A 127 4.00 -12.79 9.90
N SER A 128 4.13 -14.11 9.78
CA SER A 128 3.23 -14.98 9.01
C SER A 128 1.90 -15.20 9.72
N ASN A 129 1.18 -14.14 10.09
CA ASN A 129 -0.13 -14.27 10.70
C ASN A 129 -1.10 -14.91 9.70
N SER A 130 -1.55 -16.13 9.96
CA SER A 130 -2.35 -16.97 9.06
C SER A 130 -3.68 -16.34 8.61
N GLN A 131 -4.15 -15.31 9.30
CA GLN A 131 -5.42 -14.64 9.01
C GLN A 131 -5.34 -13.56 7.91
N GLN A 132 -4.16 -13.01 7.63
CA GLN A 132 -4.00 -11.90 6.67
C GLN A 132 -3.26 -12.31 5.38
N GLN A 133 -3.61 -13.46 4.82
CA GLN A 133 -2.91 -14.02 3.65
C GLN A 133 -3.45 -13.54 2.29
N ALA A 134 -4.50 -12.72 2.25
CA ALA A 134 -5.14 -12.34 0.98
C ALA A 134 -4.18 -11.65 0.00
N VAL A 135 -3.40 -10.67 0.47
CA VAL A 135 -2.41 -9.96 -0.35
C VAL A 135 -1.28 -10.91 -0.77
N GLN A 136 -0.78 -11.74 0.14
CA GLN A 136 0.25 -12.72 -0.17
C GLN A 136 -0.22 -13.72 -1.24
N ARG A 137 -1.44 -14.28 -1.12
CA ARG A 137 -2.03 -15.18 -2.11
C ARG A 137 -2.19 -14.50 -3.47
N LYS A 138 -2.64 -13.24 -3.50
CA LYS A 138 -2.75 -12.45 -4.73
C LYS A 138 -1.42 -12.39 -5.47
N TYR A 139 -0.36 -12.00 -4.78
CA TYR A 139 0.96 -11.80 -5.38
C TYR A 139 1.83 -13.07 -5.49
N SER A 140 1.36 -14.21 -4.99
CA SER A 140 1.95 -15.54 -5.27
C SER A 140 1.51 -16.10 -6.62
N SER A 141 0.48 -15.53 -7.26
CA SER A 141 0.01 -16.01 -8.55
C SER A 141 0.93 -15.56 -9.69
N GLN A 142 1.00 -16.37 -10.76
CA GLN A 142 1.79 -16.08 -11.98
C GLN A 142 1.34 -14.79 -12.67
N LYS A 143 0.06 -14.41 -12.55
CA LYS A 143 -0.48 -13.14 -13.06
C LYS A 143 0.29 -11.92 -12.53
N PHE A 144 0.76 -11.98 -11.29
CA PHE A 144 1.54 -10.95 -10.61
C PHE A 144 3.04 -11.28 -10.52
N GLY A 145 3.52 -12.26 -11.31
CA GLY A 145 4.93 -12.64 -11.35
C GLY A 145 5.41 -13.41 -10.12
N ALA A 146 4.48 -13.95 -9.30
CA ALA A 146 4.76 -14.70 -8.07
C ALA A 146 5.73 -13.98 -7.11
N VAL A 147 5.73 -12.66 -7.09
CA VAL A 147 6.71 -11.82 -6.36
C VAL A 147 6.65 -12.00 -4.83
N ALA A 148 5.52 -12.47 -4.30
CA ALA A 148 5.40 -12.76 -2.87
C ALA A 148 6.24 -13.98 -2.42
N SER A 149 6.75 -14.79 -3.36
CA SER A 149 7.62 -15.94 -3.09
C SER A 149 9.10 -15.59 -3.09
N LEU A 150 9.46 -14.35 -3.41
CA LEU A 150 10.85 -13.89 -3.41
C LEU A 150 11.35 -13.70 -1.96
N THR A 151 12.61 -14.07 -1.72
CA THR A 151 13.29 -13.73 -0.47
C THR A 151 13.59 -12.23 -0.47
N MET A 152 13.01 -11.50 0.49
CA MET A 152 13.19 -10.05 0.58
C MET A 152 14.58 -9.69 1.11
N ASP A 153 15.22 -8.71 0.48
CA ASP A 153 16.46 -8.08 0.91
C ASP A 153 16.15 -6.66 1.43
N PHE A 154 16.66 -6.30 2.64
CA PHE A 154 16.30 -5.09 3.39
C PHE A 154 17.47 -4.13 3.57
#